data_db71cdb7f9969b1b915f5409ca41ca64
#
_entry.id   db71cdb7f9969b1b915f5409ca41ca64
#
_cell.length_a   1.000
_cell.length_b   1.000
_cell.length_c   1.000
_cell.angle_alpha   90.00
_cell.angle_beta   90.00
_cell.angle_gamma   90.00
#
_symmetry.space_group_name_H-M   'P 1'
#
loop_
_entity.id
_entity.type
_entity.pdbx_description
1 polymer ?
#
loop_
_entity_poly.entity_id
_entity_poly.type
_entity_poly.pdbx_seq_one_letter_code
_entity_poly.pdbx_strand_id
1 'polypeptide(L)'
;MSRLTARIMAIMVFPLSIFLVGLLSIDQYRTTLIQSEFIALERQGFTLARSLALAEADRDQQFARRRLSAETMTHLLPLVGLGSSLRARVFQPNGLLLADTARQGRLRIPVEVTRREDRSWVGHARDHLNNAMNNASSFFSADDLPLYVERRRQRANDFAEVLSALSGEPRRALRQDAGGELVLSVAVPIQDLRLVRGALLVSISGGKIERELANVNIAFLQLFLIVLIVTIGLSLYLARSITRPISRLASAADQLRRSGDMSRRLQQLPHRNDEIGHLSDALLAMTDELQRRVQATAAFAADVAHEIKNPLSSLRSAAETISLIKDPAQQQKLMNVILQDVSRLDRLITDISQASRVDTEIIGQDGEQIDFATLLD
;
A
#
# COMPACT_ATOMS: atom_id res chain seq x y z
N MET A 1 4.52 -13.21 15.92
CA MET A 1 3.52 -12.27 15.35
C MET A 1 2.22 -13.04 15.16
N SER A 2 1.09 -12.53 15.65
CA SER A 2 -0.19 -13.23 15.47
C SER A 2 -0.58 -13.22 13.99
N ARG A 3 -1.28 -14.25 13.51
CA ARG A 3 -1.78 -14.33 12.13
C ARG A 3 -2.62 -13.10 11.75
N LEU A 4 -3.24 -12.47 12.74
CA LEU A 4 -4.05 -11.27 12.58
C LEU A 4 -3.19 -10.02 12.29
N THR A 5 -2.09 -9.82 13.05
CA THR A 5 -1.15 -8.69 12.82
C THR A 5 -0.48 -8.80 11.46
N ALA A 6 -0.13 -9.99 11.00
CA ALA A 6 0.46 -10.21 9.68
C ALA A 6 -0.54 -9.85 8.56
N ARG A 7 -1.83 -10.18 8.69
CA ARG A 7 -2.88 -9.80 7.73
C ARG A 7 -3.12 -8.30 7.68
N ILE A 8 -3.17 -7.63 8.83
CA ILE A 8 -3.34 -6.17 8.90
C ILE A 8 -2.13 -5.47 8.28
N MET A 9 -0.92 -5.95 8.58
CA MET A 9 0.32 -5.40 8.02
C MET A 9 0.41 -5.60 6.50
N ALA A 10 0.00 -6.76 5.99
CA ALA A 10 -0.06 -7.04 4.55
C ALA A 10 -1.01 -6.07 3.83
N ILE A 11 -2.17 -5.79 4.40
CA ILE A 11 -3.16 -4.85 3.84
C ILE A 11 -2.62 -3.41 3.81
N MET A 12 -1.81 -3.00 4.80
CA MET A 12 -1.21 -1.66 4.84
C MET A 12 -0.01 -1.52 3.90
N VAL A 13 0.81 -2.57 3.74
CA VAL A 13 2.02 -2.55 2.92
C VAL A 13 1.70 -2.68 1.43
N PHE A 14 0.62 -3.38 1.09
CA PHE A 14 0.25 -3.65 -0.31
C PHE A 14 0.04 -2.38 -1.17
N PRO A 15 -0.72 -1.35 -0.76
CA PRO A 15 -0.84 -0.11 -1.54
C PRO A 15 0.47 0.64 -1.67
N LEU A 16 1.29 0.63 -0.63
CA LEU A 16 2.60 1.29 -0.63
C LEU A 16 3.55 0.61 -1.61
N SER A 17 3.53 -0.72 -1.68
CA SER A 17 4.35 -1.49 -2.64
C SER A 17 3.91 -1.24 -4.09
N ILE A 18 2.61 -1.17 -4.37
CA ILE A 18 2.08 -0.83 -5.69
C ILE A 18 2.51 0.60 -6.09
N PHE A 19 2.42 1.55 -5.15
CA PHE A 19 2.85 2.92 -5.41
C PHE A 19 4.34 3.00 -5.73
N LEU A 20 5.19 2.33 -4.96
CA LEU A 20 6.63 2.29 -5.16
C LEU A 20 7.00 1.65 -6.52
N VAL A 21 6.41 0.50 -6.83
CA VAL A 21 6.62 -0.19 -8.13
C VAL A 21 6.14 0.69 -9.29
N GLY A 22 4.99 1.36 -9.12
CA GLY A 22 4.47 2.29 -10.13
C GLY A 22 5.43 3.45 -10.39
N LEU A 23 5.98 4.06 -9.35
CA LEU A 23 6.92 5.18 -9.45
C LEU A 23 8.20 4.78 -10.19
N LEU A 24 8.77 3.62 -9.89
CA LEU A 24 9.93 3.06 -10.59
C LEU A 24 9.61 2.72 -12.06
N SER A 25 8.40 2.23 -12.33
CA SER A 25 7.96 1.87 -13.68
C SER A 25 7.77 3.09 -14.58
N ILE A 26 7.36 4.23 -14.04
CA ILE A 26 7.20 5.50 -14.79
C ILE A 26 8.55 5.98 -15.30
N ASP A 27 9.59 5.95 -14.48
CA ASP A 27 10.94 6.40 -14.91
C ASP A 27 11.53 5.49 -15.99
N GLN A 28 11.37 4.18 -15.84
CA GLN A 28 11.78 3.21 -16.86
C GLN A 28 10.99 3.39 -18.16
N TYR A 29 9.70 3.65 -18.09
CA TYR A 29 8.85 3.91 -19.26
C TYR A 29 9.30 5.18 -19.99
N ARG A 30 9.56 6.26 -19.25
CA ARG A 30 10.09 7.53 -19.81
C ARG A 30 11.38 7.31 -20.59
N THR A 31 12.34 6.60 -19.98
CA THR A 31 13.63 6.30 -20.62
C THR A 31 13.45 5.47 -21.89
N THR A 32 12.60 4.45 -21.83
CA THR A 32 12.30 3.58 -22.97
C THR A 32 11.62 4.34 -24.11
N LEU A 33 10.68 5.23 -23.79
CA LEU A 33 9.97 6.05 -24.76
C LEU A 33 10.94 7.03 -25.47
N ILE A 34 11.78 7.71 -24.72
CA ILE A 34 12.82 8.60 -25.27
C ILE A 34 13.78 7.83 -26.19
N GLN A 35 14.24 6.66 -25.78
CA GLN A 35 15.11 5.83 -26.59
C GLN A 35 14.46 5.35 -27.88
N SER A 36 13.18 4.93 -27.83
CA SER A 36 12.45 4.50 -29.02
C SER A 36 12.28 5.63 -30.03
N GLU A 37 12.01 6.85 -29.55
CA GLU A 37 11.92 8.03 -30.41
C GLU A 37 13.28 8.42 -31.02
N PHE A 38 14.37 8.29 -30.26
CA PHE A 38 15.71 8.49 -30.81
C PHE A 38 16.05 7.48 -31.93
N ILE A 39 15.70 6.22 -31.77
CA ILE A 39 15.93 5.20 -32.80
C ILE A 39 15.11 5.50 -34.05
N ALA A 40 13.85 5.90 -33.87
CA ALA A 40 12.98 6.28 -34.98
C ALA A 40 13.53 7.54 -35.73
N LEU A 41 13.95 8.55 -34.98
CA LEU A 41 14.50 9.78 -35.50
C LEU A 41 15.83 9.56 -36.25
N GLU A 42 16.69 8.70 -35.72
CA GLU A 42 17.96 8.32 -36.36
C GLU A 42 17.75 7.58 -37.68
N ARG A 43 16.82 6.61 -37.69
CA ARG A 43 16.44 5.88 -38.91
C ARG A 43 15.90 6.81 -39.98
N GLN A 44 15.00 7.73 -39.59
CA GLN A 44 14.48 8.75 -40.49
C GLN A 44 15.61 9.70 -41.00
N GLY A 45 16.50 10.12 -40.11
CA GLY A 45 17.66 10.92 -40.44
C GLY A 45 18.55 10.26 -41.46
N PHE A 46 18.89 9.00 -41.30
CA PHE A 46 19.70 8.25 -42.30
C PHE A 46 18.98 8.08 -43.62
N THR A 47 17.70 7.83 -43.63
CA THR A 47 16.90 7.72 -44.87
C THR A 47 16.92 9.04 -45.63
N LEU A 48 16.72 10.16 -44.92
CA LEU A 48 16.77 11.50 -45.47
C LEU A 48 18.19 11.88 -45.97
N ALA A 49 19.21 11.58 -45.16
CA ALA A 49 20.60 11.88 -45.55
C ALA A 49 20.99 11.11 -46.81
N ARG A 50 20.57 9.85 -46.94
CA ARG A 50 20.82 9.03 -48.13
C ARG A 50 20.07 9.54 -49.36
N SER A 51 18.80 9.93 -49.23
CA SER A 51 18.04 10.49 -50.34
C SER A 51 18.61 11.83 -50.81
N LEU A 52 19.08 12.67 -49.88
CA LEU A 52 19.78 13.94 -50.22
C LEU A 52 21.11 13.69 -50.91
N ALA A 53 21.90 12.70 -50.48
CA ALA A 53 23.15 12.32 -51.10
C ALA A 53 22.95 11.82 -52.55
N LEU A 54 21.94 10.98 -52.78
CA LEU A 54 21.60 10.44 -54.10
C LEU A 54 21.11 11.52 -55.07
N ALA A 55 20.23 12.42 -54.59
CA ALA A 55 19.72 13.53 -55.40
C ALA A 55 20.80 14.55 -55.84
N GLU A 56 21.84 14.69 -55.03
CA GLU A 56 22.99 15.52 -55.36
C GLU A 56 23.96 14.79 -56.34
N ALA A 57 24.14 13.48 -56.18
CA ALA A 57 24.99 12.65 -57.04
C ALA A 57 24.49 12.61 -58.50
N ASP A 58 23.18 12.57 -58.69
CA ASP A 58 22.54 12.56 -60.02
C ASP A 58 22.77 13.87 -60.77
N ARG A 59 22.83 15.01 -60.06
CA ARG A 59 23.11 16.35 -60.64
C ARG A 59 24.58 16.61 -60.86
N ASP A 60 25.48 16.01 -60.07
CA ASP A 60 26.94 16.24 -60.14
C ASP A 60 27.57 15.62 -61.41
N GLN A 61 26.85 14.69 -62.12
CA GLN A 61 27.29 14.19 -63.43
C GLN A 61 27.38 15.27 -64.52
N GLN A 62 26.68 16.41 -64.31
CA GLN A 62 26.68 17.52 -65.28
C GLN A 62 27.64 18.64 -64.90
N PHE A 63 28.11 18.77 -63.68
CA PHE A 63 28.99 19.88 -63.23
C PHE A 63 29.98 19.39 -62.16
N ALA A 64 31.29 19.45 -62.51
CA ALA A 64 32.39 18.93 -61.67
C ALA A 64 32.66 19.65 -60.33
N ARG A 65 31.63 20.15 -59.62
CA ARG A 65 31.74 20.83 -58.32
C ARG A 65 31.09 20.00 -57.21
N ARG A 66 31.91 19.24 -56.50
CA ARG A 66 31.56 18.35 -55.34
C ARG A 66 31.11 19.10 -54.07
N ARG A 67 30.23 20.09 -54.15
CA ARG A 67 29.73 20.82 -52.98
C ARG A 67 28.22 20.77 -52.94
N LEU A 68 27.63 20.46 -51.75
CA LEU A 68 26.20 20.56 -51.54
C LEU A 68 25.69 21.95 -51.96
N SER A 69 24.72 22.00 -52.91
CA SER A 69 24.14 23.25 -53.39
C SER A 69 23.04 23.70 -52.45
N ALA A 70 23.11 24.94 -51.99
CA ALA A 70 22.08 25.53 -51.14
C ALA A 70 20.71 25.53 -51.82
N GLU A 71 20.68 25.79 -53.13
CA GLU A 71 19.45 25.84 -53.92
C GLU A 71 18.77 24.47 -54.01
N THR A 72 19.54 23.42 -54.25
CA THR A 72 19.05 22.03 -54.30
C THR A 72 18.51 21.57 -52.95
N MET A 73 19.24 21.81 -51.86
CA MET A 73 18.85 21.43 -50.53
C MET A 73 17.61 22.18 -50.07
N THR A 74 17.48 23.43 -50.44
CA THR A 74 16.31 24.27 -50.14
C THR A 74 15.05 23.77 -50.84
N HIS A 75 15.16 23.23 -52.04
CA HIS A 75 14.01 22.68 -52.78
C HIS A 75 13.70 21.24 -52.43
N LEU A 76 14.67 20.41 -52.12
CA LEU A 76 14.47 18.98 -51.84
C LEU A 76 14.00 18.70 -50.40
N LEU A 77 14.48 19.43 -49.42
CA LEU A 77 14.16 19.23 -48.02
C LEU A 77 12.64 19.22 -47.72
N PRO A 78 11.84 20.14 -48.30
CA PRO A 78 10.38 20.14 -48.11
C PRO A 78 9.65 19.01 -48.87
N LEU A 79 10.24 18.51 -49.96
CA LEU A 79 9.64 17.48 -50.82
C LEU A 79 9.75 16.06 -50.21
N VAL A 80 10.67 15.87 -49.28
CA VAL A 80 10.95 14.53 -48.69
C VAL A 80 9.94 14.19 -47.56
N GLY A 81 8.74 14.75 -47.61
CA GLY A 81 7.60 14.27 -46.78
C GLY A 81 7.88 14.31 -45.26
N LEU A 82 8.54 15.37 -44.79
CA LEU A 82 8.77 15.59 -43.37
C LEU A 82 7.40 15.77 -42.68
N GLY A 83 7.04 14.89 -41.77
CA GLY A 83 5.87 15.08 -40.95
C GLY A 83 5.89 16.44 -40.24
N SER A 84 4.74 16.98 -39.92
CA SER A 84 4.54 18.37 -39.40
C SER A 84 5.35 18.72 -38.14
N SER A 85 5.93 17.71 -37.44
CA SER A 85 6.69 17.88 -36.19
C SER A 85 8.21 17.78 -36.34
N LEU A 86 8.71 17.42 -37.55
CA LEU A 86 10.13 17.19 -37.76
C LEU A 86 10.81 18.42 -38.35
N ARG A 87 11.86 18.94 -37.71
CA ARG A 87 12.71 19.98 -38.22
C ARG A 87 14.03 19.41 -38.72
N ALA A 88 14.39 19.67 -39.95
CA ALA A 88 15.64 19.23 -40.55
C ALA A 88 16.52 20.42 -40.93
N ARG A 89 17.81 20.33 -40.60
CA ARG A 89 18.84 21.34 -40.89
C ARG A 89 20.05 20.67 -41.51
N VAL A 90 20.55 21.20 -42.61
CA VAL A 90 21.71 20.67 -43.31
C VAL A 90 22.90 21.63 -43.11
N PHE A 91 24.02 21.06 -42.67
CA PHE A 91 25.28 21.77 -42.44
C PHE A 91 26.33 21.31 -43.43
N GLN A 92 27.12 22.26 -43.92
CA GLN A 92 28.32 21.99 -44.77
C GLN A 92 29.48 21.51 -43.90
N PRO A 93 30.55 20.92 -44.53
CA PRO A 93 31.75 20.51 -43.80
C PRO A 93 32.49 21.67 -43.10
N ASN A 94 32.33 22.91 -43.62
CA ASN A 94 32.86 24.11 -42.98
C ASN A 94 32.05 24.63 -41.80
N GLY A 95 30.97 23.88 -41.39
CA GLY A 95 30.12 24.22 -40.27
C GLY A 95 29.03 25.24 -40.52
N LEU A 96 28.88 25.74 -41.77
CA LEU A 96 27.82 26.68 -42.10
C LEU A 96 26.49 25.99 -42.35
N LEU A 97 25.39 26.60 -41.86
CA LEU A 97 24.04 26.16 -42.13
C LEU A 97 23.67 26.40 -43.58
N LEU A 98 23.34 25.35 -44.33
CA LEU A 98 22.99 25.40 -45.74
C LEU A 98 21.49 25.56 -45.96
N ALA A 99 20.69 24.76 -45.25
CA ALA A 99 19.24 24.76 -45.36
C ALA A 99 18.59 24.46 -44.01
N ASP A 100 17.39 25.01 -43.75
CA ASP A 100 16.60 24.81 -42.54
C ASP A 100 15.10 24.83 -42.92
N THR A 101 14.40 23.74 -42.65
CA THR A 101 12.97 23.61 -42.95
C THR A 101 12.12 24.69 -42.30
N ALA A 102 12.49 25.16 -41.09
CA ALA A 102 11.74 26.17 -40.36
C ALA A 102 11.87 27.59 -40.99
N ARG A 103 12.97 27.86 -41.73
CA ARG A 103 13.20 29.20 -42.34
C ARG A 103 12.51 29.40 -43.68
N GLN A 104 12.01 28.32 -44.30
CA GLN A 104 11.44 28.39 -45.66
C GLN A 104 9.97 28.78 -45.70
N GLY A 105 9.39 29.25 -44.62
CA GLY A 105 8.13 30.00 -44.59
C GLY A 105 6.85 29.25 -45.01
N ARG A 106 6.93 27.97 -45.42
CA ARG A 106 5.76 27.13 -45.78
C ARG A 106 5.36 26.13 -44.72
N LEU A 107 6.21 25.83 -43.77
CA LEU A 107 5.85 25.19 -42.51
C LEU A 107 5.81 26.32 -41.45
N ARG A 108 4.76 27.15 -41.46
CA ARG A 108 4.16 27.47 -40.17
C ARG A 108 3.86 26.09 -39.58
N ILE A 109 4.77 25.58 -38.73
CA ILE A 109 4.31 24.70 -37.66
C ILE A 109 3.15 25.51 -37.09
N PRO A 110 1.88 25.07 -37.25
CA PRO A 110 0.91 25.63 -36.35
C PRO A 110 1.55 25.31 -35.02
N VAL A 111 2.10 26.29 -34.35
CA VAL A 111 2.02 26.27 -32.89
C VAL A 111 0.52 26.09 -32.74
N GLU A 112 0.10 24.85 -32.63
CA GLU A 112 -1.18 24.54 -32.09
C GLU A 112 -1.07 25.25 -30.76
N VAL A 113 -1.47 26.53 -30.78
CA VAL A 113 -1.87 27.23 -29.59
C VAL A 113 -3.00 26.35 -29.17
N THR A 114 -2.63 25.33 -28.40
CA THR A 114 -3.57 24.49 -27.73
C THR A 114 -4.36 25.51 -26.95
N ARG A 115 -5.45 25.91 -27.57
CA ARG A 115 -6.43 26.79 -26.96
C ARG A 115 -6.58 26.13 -25.62
N ARG A 116 -6.15 26.82 -24.59
CA ARG A 116 -6.25 26.42 -23.22
C ARG A 116 -7.73 26.14 -22.97
N GLU A 117 -8.15 24.96 -23.48
CA GLU A 117 -9.49 24.44 -23.29
C GLU A 117 -9.54 24.03 -21.83
N ASP A 118 -10.52 24.60 -21.20
CA ASP A 118 -11.01 24.35 -19.86
C ASP A 118 -10.16 24.89 -18.70
N ARG A 119 -10.51 26.14 -18.34
CA ARG A 119 -10.47 26.64 -16.96
C ARG A 119 -11.47 25.87 -16.07
N SER A 120 -11.57 24.55 -16.20
CA SER A 120 -12.27 23.76 -15.21
C SER A 120 -11.32 23.55 -14.04
N TRP A 121 -11.85 23.59 -12.81
CA TRP A 121 -11.07 23.29 -11.61
C TRP A 121 -10.32 21.96 -11.72
N VAL A 122 -10.84 21.01 -12.48
CA VAL A 122 -10.24 19.73 -12.83
C VAL A 122 -8.95 19.90 -13.64
N GLY A 123 -8.91 20.88 -14.59
CA GLY A 123 -7.70 21.22 -15.33
C GLY A 123 -6.59 21.74 -14.41
N HIS A 124 -6.93 22.64 -13.49
CA HIS A 124 -5.95 23.18 -12.52
C HIS A 124 -5.46 22.10 -11.55
N ALA A 125 -6.34 21.23 -11.04
CA ALA A 125 -5.96 20.11 -10.19
C ALA A 125 -5.04 19.11 -10.94
N ARG A 126 -5.31 18.87 -12.23
CA ARG A 126 -4.48 18.02 -13.10
C ARG A 126 -3.09 18.61 -13.30
N ASP A 127 -3.00 19.93 -13.57
CA ASP A 127 -1.72 20.62 -13.77
C ASP A 127 -0.90 20.64 -12.46
N HIS A 128 -1.54 20.89 -11.32
CA HIS A 128 -0.87 20.82 -10.02
C HIS A 128 -0.39 19.40 -9.67
N LEU A 129 -1.18 18.39 -9.97
CA LEU A 129 -0.79 16.99 -9.76
C LEU A 129 0.35 16.56 -10.69
N ASN A 130 0.29 16.93 -11.97
CA ASN A 130 1.39 16.66 -12.91
C ASN A 130 2.67 17.37 -12.47
N ASN A 131 2.58 18.62 -12.03
CA ASN A 131 3.74 19.35 -11.52
C ASN A 131 4.28 18.72 -10.22
N ALA A 132 3.42 18.29 -9.31
CA ALA A 132 3.83 17.61 -8.08
C ALA A 132 4.49 16.26 -8.39
N MET A 133 3.94 15.48 -9.34
CA MET A 133 4.54 14.20 -9.75
C MET A 133 5.86 14.41 -10.52
N ASN A 134 5.94 15.40 -11.39
CA ASN A 134 7.18 15.75 -12.06
C ASN A 134 8.24 16.23 -11.07
N ASN A 135 7.87 17.01 -10.07
CA ASN A 135 8.77 17.40 -8.99
C ASN A 135 9.19 16.20 -8.10
N ALA A 136 8.28 15.26 -7.85
CA ALA A 136 8.63 14.04 -7.12
C ALA A 136 9.56 13.13 -7.93
N SER A 137 9.34 13.00 -9.24
CA SER A 137 10.22 12.22 -10.12
C SER A 137 11.58 12.92 -10.35
N SER A 138 11.63 14.26 -10.36
CA SER A 138 12.89 15.01 -10.50
C SER A 138 13.81 14.90 -9.27
N PHE A 139 13.26 14.55 -8.10
CA PHE A 139 14.09 14.18 -6.93
C PHE A 139 14.91 12.91 -7.14
N PHE A 140 14.45 12.03 -8.05
CA PHE A 140 15.14 10.78 -8.38
C PHE A 140 15.90 10.84 -9.71
N SER A 141 15.64 11.85 -10.56
CA SER A 141 16.28 12.03 -11.86
C SER A 141 16.93 13.41 -11.88
N ALA A 142 18.14 13.51 -11.33
CA ALA A 142 18.98 14.69 -11.43
C ALA A 142 19.66 14.77 -12.81
N ASP A 143 18.88 14.85 -13.89
CA ASP A 143 19.40 15.17 -15.21
C ASP A 143 19.26 16.69 -15.44
N ASP A 144 20.35 17.42 -15.16
CA ASP A 144 20.55 18.77 -15.66
C ASP A 144 20.71 18.73 -17.20
N LEU A 145 19.57 18.72 -17.90
CA LEU A 145 19.57 18.70 -19.34
C LEU A 145 20.07 20.07 -19.88
N PRO A 146 21.00 20.09 -20.85
CA PRO A 146 21.48 21.30 -21.41
C PRO A 146 20.37 22.10 -22.11
N LEU A 147 20.34 23.40 -21.90
CA LEU A 147 19.33 24.28 -22.47
C LEU A 147 19.48 24.34 -24.00
N TYR A 148 18.36 24.18 -24.72
CA TYR A 148 18.32 24.41 -26.16
C TYR A 148 18.21 25.89 -26.45
N VAL A 149 19.30 26.49 -26.98
CA VAL A 149 19.34 27.92 -27.34
C VAL A 149 19.27 28.07 -28.84
N GLU A 150 18.20 28.64 -29.35
CA GLU A 150 18.07 28.93 -30.76
C GLU A 150 18.75 30.29 -31.12
N ARG A 151 19.91 30.23 -31.79
CA ARG A 151 20.62 31.41 -32.26
C ARG A 151 20.15 31.81 -33.64
N ARG A 152 20.08 33.11 -33.92
CA ARG A 152 19.71 33.64 -35.26
C ARG A 152 20.64 33.18 -36.37
N ARG A 153 21.94 33.03 -36.10
CA ARG A 153 22.94 32.47 -37.03
C ARG A 153 23.49 31.19 -36.41
N GLN A 154 22.91 30.07 -36.80
CA GLN A 154 23.30 28.73 -36.29
C GLN A 154 24.54 28.25 -37.06
N ARG A 155 25.48 27.66 -36.33
CA ARG A 155 26.68 27.00 -36.86
C ARG A 155 26.79 25.59 -36.28
N ALA A 156 27.57 24.74 -36.92
CA ALA A 156 27.83 23.39 -36.43
C ALA A 156 28.37 23.36 -34.98
N ASN A 157 29.16 24.39 -34.61
CA ASN A 157 29.72 24.50 -33.26
C ASN A 157 28.67 24.75 -32.16
N ASP A 158 27.45 25.14 -32.51
CA ASP A 158 26.34 25.28 -31.55
C ASP A 158 25.73 23.91 -31.19
N PHE A 159 26.08 22.86 -31.94
CA PHE A 159 25.50 21.52 -31.82
C PHE A 159 26.61 20.46 -31.80
N ALA A 160 26.95 19.93 -30.64
CA ALA A 160 28.01 18.91 -30.49
C ALA A 160 27.73 17.66 -31.32
N GLU A 161 26.45 17.29 -31.52
CA GLU A 161 26.03 16.19 -32.36
C GLU A 161 26.33 16.43 -33.84
N VAL A 162 26.26 17.69 -34.33
CA VAL A 162 26.58 18.00 -35.70
C VAL A 162 28.09 17.92 -35.96
N LEU A 163 28.92 18.31 -34.99
CA LEU A 163 30.37 18.13 -35.08
C LEU A 163 30.76 16.63 -35.19
N SER A 164 30.13 15.78 -34.40
CA SER A 164 30.33 14.31 -34.50
C SER A 164 29.86 13.76 -35.85
N ALA A 165 28.72 14.24 -36.36
CA ALA A 165 28.24 13.82 -37.68
C ALA A 165 29.16 14.28 -38.81
N LEU A 166 29.78 15.47 -38.72
CA LEU A 166 30.78 15.91 -39.67
C LEU A 166 32.07 15.07 -39.63
N SER A 167 32.40 14.43 -38.50
CA SER A 167 33.51 13.46 -38.43
C SER A 167 33.10 12.06 -38.87
N GLY A 168 31.83 11.83 -39.23
CA GLY A 168 31.30 10.57 -39.76
C GLY A 168 30.53 9.70 -38.76
N GLU A 169 30.39 10.13 -37.49
CA GLU A 169 29.70 9.41 -36.46
C GLU A 169 28.34 10.03 -36.12
N PRO A 170 27.24 9.28 -36.20
CA PRO A 170 25.94 9.81 -35.78
C PRO A 170 25.94 10.05 -34.27
N ARG A 171 25.30 11.12 -33.83
CA ARG A 171 25.18 11.44 -32.41
C ARG A 171 23.78 11.95 -32.06
N ARG A 172 23.33 11.58 -30.87
CA ARG A 172 22.03 11.97 -30.30
C ARG A 172 22.26 13.04 -29.24
N ALA A 173 21.32 13.95 -29.08
CA ALA A 173 21.33 14.91 -27.98
C ALA A 173 19.91 15.16 -27.50
N LEU A 174 19.73 15.17 -26.16
CA LEU A 174 18.53 15.56 -25.48
C LEU A 174 18.74 16.91 -24.82
N ARG A 175 17.86 17.84 -25.06
CA ARG A 175 17.92 19.21 -24.53
C ARG A 175 16.54 19.62 -24.03
N GLN A 176 16.51 20.70 -23.27
CA GLN A 176 15.27 21.32 -22.82
C GLN A 176 15.16 22.72 -23.40
N ASP A 177 13.99 23.06 -23.94
CA ASP A 177 13.71 24.42 -24.43
C ASP A 177 13.47 25.38 -23.25
N ALA A 178 13.49 26.68 -23.53
CA ALA A 178 13.18 27.73 -22.55
C ALA A 178 11.78 27.60 -21.92
N GLY A 179 10.86 26.93 -22.60
CA GLY A 179 9.53 26.58 -22.09
C GLY A 179 9.48 25.32 -21.18
N GLY A 180 10.62 24.64 -21.01
CA GLY A 180 10.67 23.36 -20.25
C GLY A 180 10.37 22.11 -21.10
N GLU A 181 10.04 22.30 -22.41
CA GLU A 181 9.75 21.17 -23.30
C GLU A 181 11.04 20.43 -23.72
N LEU A 182 10.96 19.11 -23.80
CA LEU A 182 12.07 18.31 -24.30
C LEU A 182 12.28 18.53 -25.80
N VAL A 183 13.53 18.61 -26.21
CA VAL A 183 13.94 18.68 -27.64
C VAL A 183 14.88 17.52 -27.91
N LEU A 184 14.43 16.56 -28.71
CA LEU A 184 15.26 15.46 -29.19
C LEU A 184 15.91 15.86 -30.51
N SER A 185 17.21 15.71 -30.59
CA SER A 185 17.97 15.95 -31.81
C SER A 185 18.91 14.81 -32.13
N VAL A 186 19.02 14.51 -33.42
CA VAL A 186 19.95 13.49 -33.96
C VAL A 186 20.65 14.10 -35.15
N ALA A 187 21.97 14.06 -35.14
CA ALA A 187 22.76 14.43 -36.30
C ALA A 187 23.32 13.16 -36.98
N VAL A 188 23.13 13.09 -38.30
CA VAL A 188 23.64 11.99 -39.12
C VAL A 188 24.52 12.55 -40.25
N PRO A 189 25.61 11.85 -40.64
CA PRO A 189 26.46 12.28 -41.74
C PRO A 189 25.75 12.09 -43.08
N ILE A 190 25.88 13.09 -43.98
CA ILE A 190 25.52 12.95 -45.36
C ILE A 190 26.79 12.49 -46.09
N GLN A 191 26.81 11.18 -46.46
CA GLN A 191 27.99 10.53 -47.03
C GLN A 191 27.76 10.14 -48.48
N ASP A 192 28.77 10.33 -49.31
CA ASP A 192 28.85 9.79 -50.64
C ASP A 192 30.21 9.10 -50.81
N LEU A 193 30.22 7.82 -51.21
CA LEU A 193 31.45 7.03 -51.42
C LEU A 193 32.46 7.14 -50.26
N ARG A 194 31.97 7.07 -48.99
CA ARG A 194 32.76 7.22 -47.75
C ARG A 194 33.28 8.64 -47.45
N LEU A 195 32.93 9.62 -48.26
CA LEU A 195 33.31 11.02 -48.01
C LEU A 195 32.12 11.75 -47.34
N VAL A 196 32.37 12.36 -46.19
CA VAL A 196 31.34 13.19 -45.53
C VAL A 196 31.22 14.51 -46.27
N ARG A 197 30.06 14.72 -46.89
CA ARG A 197 29.75 15.94 -47.64
C ARG A 197 29.04 17.02 -46.81
N GLY A 198 28.53 16.62 -45.65
CA GLY A 198 27.83 17.47 -44.71
C GLY A 198 27.20 16.68 -43.58
N ALA A 199 26.44 17.35 -42.74
CA ALA A 199 25.67 16.75 -41.68
C ALA A 199 24.19 17.16 -41.74
N LEU A 200 23.29 16.21 -41.52
CA LEU A 200 21.86 16.44 -41.37
C LEU A 200 21.52 16.39 -39.90
N LEU A 201 21.04 17.51 -39.34
CA LEU A 201 20.48 17.55 -37.98
C LEU A 201 18.96 17.49 -38.07
N VAL A 202 18.40 16.46 -37.49
CA VAL A 202 16.95 16.25 -37.38
C VAL A 202 16.55 16.47 -35.94
N SER A 203 15.51 17.25 -35.69
CA SER A 203 15.02 17.51 -34.34
C SER A 203 13.49 17.48 -34.29
N ILE A 204 12.97 16.99 -33.16
CA ILE A 204 11.54 16.99 -32.86
C ILE A 204 11.32 17.63 -31.49
N SER A 205 10.15 18.28 -31.31
CA SER A 205 9.67 18.70 -30.00
C SER A 205 9.11 17.52 -29.24
N GLY A 206 9.47 17.38 -27.96
CA GLY A 206 9.02 16.34 -27.08
C GLY A 206 7.59 16.48 -26.56
N GLY A 207 6.85 17.50 -26.99
CA GLY A 207 5.49 17.75 -26.51
C GLY A 207 4.49 16.56 -26.71
N LYS A 208 4.77 15.68 -27.70
CA LYS A 208 4.02 14.42 -27.85
C LYS A 208 4.39 13.43 -26.74
N ILE A 209 5.68 13.30 -26.43
CA ILE A 209 6.20 12.43 -25.37
C ILE A 209 5.65 12.87 -24.01
N GLU A 210 5.66 14.19 -23.75
CA GLU A 210 5.13 14.75 -22.51
C GLU A 210 3.63 14.48 -22.33
N ARG A 211 2.84 14.58 -23.41
CA ARG A 211 1.41 14.22 -23.36
C ARG A 211 1.18 12.75 -23.09
N GLU A 212 1.94 11.86 -23.68
CA GLU A 212 1.85 10.43 -23.43
C GLU A 212 2.26 10.09 -21.99
N LEU A 213 3.32 10.68 -21.48
CA LEU A 213 3.73 10.55 -20.08
C LEU A 213 2.66 11.07 -19.12
N ALA A 214 2.04 12.23 -19.42
CA ALA A 214 0.97 12.76 -18.60
C ALA A 214 -0.25 11.83 -18.54
N ASN A 215 -0.60 11.18 -19.64
CA ASN A 215 -1.69 10.21 -19.68
C ASN A 215 -1.37 8.97 -18.85
N VAL A 216 -0.14 8.46 -18.91
CA VAL A 216 0.31 7.33 -18.08
C VAL A 216 0.31 7.72 -16.61
N ASN A 217 0.80 8.90 -16.26
CA ASN A 217 0.79 9.41 -14.89
C ASN A 217 -0.62 9.49 -14.31
N ILE A 218 -1.60 9.95 -15.11
CA ILE A 218 -3.00 10.01 -14.69
C ILE A 218 -3.59 8.61 -14.48
N ALA A 219 -3.29 7.67 -15.38
CA ALA A 219 -3.73 6.29 -15.24
C ALA A 219 -3.18 5.65 -13.95
N PHE A 220 -1.91 5.89 -13.64
CA PHE A 220 -1.30 5.45 -12.39
C PHE A 220 -1.96 6.07 -11.15
N LEU A 221 -2.23 7.39 -11.20
CA LEU A 221 -2.91 8.08 -10.11
C LEU A 221 -4.32 7.52 -9.87
N GLN A 222 -5.06 7.26 -10.93
CA GLN A 222 -6.40 6.63 -10.85
C GLN A 222 -6.31 5.24 -10.22
N LEU A 223 -5.38 4.40 -10.68
CA LEU A 223 -5.15 3.08 -10.11
C LEU A 223 -4.81 3.16 -8.63
N PHE A 224 -3.88 4.05 -8.25
CA PHE A 224 -3.50 4.27 -6.85
C PHE A 224 -4.69 4.70 -5.99
N LEU A 225 -5.52 5.62 -6.49
CA LEU A 225 -6.70 6.09 -5.77
C LEU A 225 -7.72 4.96 -5.54
N ILE A 226 -7.94 4.12 -6.56
CA ILE A 226 -8.82 2.95 -6.44
C ILE A 226 -8.29 1.99 -5.37
N VAL A 227 -7.00 1.65 -5.43
CA VAL A 227 -6.36 0.77 -4.43
C VAL A 227 -6.43 1.36 -3.03
N LEU A 228 -6.23 2.66 -2.89
CA LEU A 228 -6.32 3.38 -1.62
C LEU A 228 -7.75 3.31 -1.03
N ILE A 229 -8.78 3.57 -1.85
CA ILE A 229 -10.18 3.49 -1.42
C ILE A 229 -10.54 2.06 -0.98
N VAL A 230 -10.14 1.06 -1.77
CA VAL A 230 -10.36 -0.35 -1.43
C VAL A 230 -9.67 -0.71 -0.11
N THR A 231 -8.44 -0.26 0.08
CA THR A 231 -7.66 -0.52 1.31
C THR A 231 -8.30 0.12 2.54
N ILE A 232 -8.73 1.39 2.43
CA ILE A 232 -9.45 2.08 3.51
C ILE A 232 -10.76 1.35 3.83
N GLY A 233 -11.54 1.00 2.80
CA GLY A 233 -12.78 0.24 2.94
C GLY A 233 -12.57 -1.10 3.66
N LEU A 234 -11.57 -1.87 3.23
CA LEU A 234 -11.23 -3.15 3.84
C LEU A 234 -10.72 -2.99 5.28
N SER A 235 -9.91 -1.96 5.55
CA SER A 235 -9.43 -1.65 6.90
C SER A 235 -10.59 -1.32 7.85
N LEU A 236 -11.54 -0.47 7.40
CA LEU A 236 -12.74 -0.14 8.17
C LEU A 236 -13.65 -1.36 8.39
N TYR A 237 -13.78 -2.20 7.38
CA TYR A 237 -14.51 -3.46 7.48
C TYR A 237 -13.90 -4.38 8.53
N LEU A 238 -12.58 -4.62 8.48
CA LEU A 238 -11.86 -5.43 9.47
C LEU A 238 -11.94 -4.85 10.88
N ALA A 239 -11.81 -3.54 11.01
CA ALA A 239 -11.95 -2.88 12.31
C ALA A 239 -13.34 -3.10 12.92
N ARG A 240 -14.40 -3.05 12.11
CA ARG A 240 -15.78 -3.28 12.58
C ARG A 240 -16.10 -4.76 12.79
N SER A 241 -15.59 -5.63 11.92
CA SER A 241 -15.92 -7.05 11.90
C SER A 241 -15.14 -7.86 12.94
N ILE A 242 -13.90 -7.49 13.24
CA ILE A 242 -13.00 -8.26 14.09
C ILE A 242 -12.59 -7.47 15.34
N THR A 243 -11.99 -6.28 15.13
CA THR A 243 -11.33 -5.56 16.23
C THR A 243 -12.34 -5.11 17.31
N ARG A 244 -13.46 -4.52 16.89
CA ARG A 244 -14.48 -4.05 17.83
C ARG A 244 -15.13 -5.15 18.65
N PRO A 245 -15.58 -6.30 18.07
CA PRO A 245 -16.12 -7.42 18.84
C PRO A 245 -15.11 -8.00 19.84
N ILE A 246 -13.86 -8.20 19.43
CA ILE A 246 -12.81 -8.72 20.35
C ILE A 246 -12.56 -7.75 21.50
N SER A 247 -12.50 -6.42 21.22
CA SER A 247 -12.33 -5.42 22.27
C SER A 247 -13.53 -5.39 23.25
N ARG A 248 -14.75 -5.61 22.77
CA ARG A 248 -15.94 -5.71 23.62
C ARG A 248 -15.90 -6.95 24.50
N LEU A 249 -15.50 -8.12 23.96
CA LEU A 249 -15.32 -9.35 24.73
C LEU A 249 -14.24 -9.18 25.80
N ALA A 250 -13.09 -8.59 25.44
CA ALA A 250 -12.02 -8.31 26.39
C ALA A 250 -12.46 -7.37 27.52
N SER A 251 -13.20 -6.30 27.18
CA SER A 251 -13.75 -5.36 28.18
C SER A 251 -14.78 -6.03 29.11
N ALA A 252 -15.62 -6.91 28.55
CA ALA A 252 -16.59 -7.66 29.32
C ALA A 252 -15.90 -8.63 30.29
N ALA A 253 -14.84 -9.32 29.84
CA ALA A 253 -14.04 -10.20 30.69
C ALA A 253 -13.31 -9.43 31.81
N ASP A 254 -12.78 -8.24 31.56
CA ASP A 254 -12.11 -7.42 32.59
C ASP A 254 -13.13 -6.86 33.62
N GLN A 255 -14.34 -6.52 33.19
CA GLN A 255 -15.42 -6.09 34.08
C GLN A 255 -15.90 -7.25 34.97
N LEU A 256 -15.97 -8.49 34.47
CA LEU A 256 -16.28 -9.67 35.28
C LEU A 256 -15.32 -9.77 36.48
N ARG A 257 -14.06 -9.58 36.25
CA ARG A 257 -13.03 -9.62 37.30
C ARG A 257 -13.27 -8.55 38.38
N ARG A 258 -13.93 -7.42 38.04
CA ARG A 258 -14.09 -6.27 38.96
C ARG A 258 -15.45 -6.20 39.63
N SER A 259 -16.55 -6.60 38.99
CA SER A 259 -17.91 -6.28 39.46
C SER A 259 -18.90 -7.47 39.57
N GLY A 260 -18.52 -8.66 39.11
CA GLY A 260 -19.35 -9.87 39.28
C GLY A 260 -20.67 -9.94 38.50
N ASP A 261 -21.10 -8.84 37.84
CA ASP A 261 -22.38 -8.79 37.11
C ASP A 261 -22.18 -8.75 35.60
N MET A 262 -22.03 -9.90 34.98
CA MET A 262 -21.70 -10.03 33.55
C MET A 262 -22.84 -10.53 32.67
N SER A 263 -23.81 -11.28 33.24
CA SER A 263 -24.81 -12.01 32.44
C SER A 263 -25.65 -11.09 31.54
N ARG A 264 -25.94 -9.85 31.94
CA ARG A 264 -26.78 -8.93 31.18
C ARG A 264 -26.10 -8.29 29.96
N ARG A 265 -24.78 -8.10 29.97
CA ARG A 265 -24.08 -7.38 28.85
C ARG A 265 -23.58 -8.30 27.77
N LEU A 266 -23.19 -9.52 28.09
CA LEU A 266 -22.81 -10.53 27.09
C LEU A 266 -24.02 -11.02 26.29
N GLN A 267 -25.20 -11.09 26.92
CA GLN A 267 -26.46 -11.37 26.22
C GLN A 267 -26.90 -10.31 25.22
N GLN A 268 -26.33 -9.09 25.28
CA GLN A 268 -26.57 -8.00 24.32
C GLN A 268 -25.66 -8.03 23.09
N LEU A 269 -24.69 -8.96 23.02
CA LEU A 269 -23.88 -9.12 21.82
C LEU A 269 -24.72 -9.81 20.73
N PRO A 270 -24.69 -9.29 19.48
CA PRO A 270 -25.44 -9.91 18.40
C PRO A 270 -24.94 -11.34 18.18
N HIS A 271 -25.88 -12.28 18.08
CA HIS A 271 -25.60 -13.68 17.76
C HIS A 271 -24.82 -13.76 16.44
N ARG A 272 -23.66 -14.40 16.46
CA ARG A 272 -22.76 -14.54 15.30
C ARG A 272 -22.50 -16.01 15.09
N ASN A 273 -22.51 -16.44 13.82
CA ASN A 273 -22.20 -17.82 13.42
C ASN A 273 -20.76 -17.97 12.94
N ASP A 274 -19.81 -17.29 13.59
CA ASP A 274 -18.37 -17.34 13.28
C ASP A 274 -17.56 -17.70 14.53
N GLU A 275 -16.25 -17.80 14.40
CA GLU A 275 -15.32 -18.16 15.48
C GLU A 275 -15.41 -17.19 16.66
N ILE A 276 -15.78 -15.94 16.42
CA ILE A 276 -15.96 -14.93 17.47
C ILE A 276 -17.28 -15.18 18.22
N GLY A 277 -18.31 -15.67 17.52
CA GLY A 277 -19.55 -16.12 18.12
C GLY A 277 -19.32 -17.33 19.05
N HIS A 278 -18.62 -18.35 18.57
CA HIS A 278 -18.25 -19.51 19.39
C HIS A 278 -17.43 -19.12 20.63
N LEU A 279 -16.49 -18.19 20.50
CA LEU A 279 -15.72 -17.68 21.64
C LEU A 279 -16.62 -16.97 22.65
N SER A 280 -17.61 -16.20 22.19
CA SER A 280 -18.58 -15.52 23.02
C SER A 280 -19.44 -16.52 23.82
N ASP A 281 -19.93 -17.54 23.13
CA ASP A 281 -20.77 -18.59 23.74
C ASP A 281 -20.00 -19.43 24.80
N ALA A 282 -18.75 -19.78 24.49
CA ALA A 282 -17.86 -20.47 25.43
C ALA A 282 -17.58 -19.60 26.68
N LEU A 283 -17.37 -18.31 26.51
CA LEU A 283 -17.15 -17.38 27.61
C LEU A 283 -18.42 -17.22 28.48
N LEU A 284 -19.60 -17.17 27.86
CA LEU A 284 -20.89 -17.17 28.56
C LEU A 284 -21.09 -18.42 29.39
N ALA A 285 -20.88 -19.59 28.78
CA ALA A 285 -21.02 -20.87 29.47
C ALA A 285 -20.08 -20.99 30.69
N MET A 286 -18.82 -20.56 30.52
CA MET A 286 -17.85 -20.54 31.62
C MET A 286 -18.29 -19.58 32.75
N THR A 287 -18.86 -18.44 32.37
CA THR A 287 -19.34 -17.46 33.37
C THR A 287 -20.53 -17.96 34.16
N ASP A 288 -21.51 -18.58 33.49
CA ASP A 288 -22.68 -19.16 34.14
C ASP A 288 -22.31 -20.32 35.10
N GLU A 289 -21.33 -21.11 34.71
CA GLU A 289 -20.80 -22.17 35.57
C GLU A 289 -20.08 -21.59 36.79
N LEU A 290 -19.25 -20.57 36.61
CA LEU A 290 -18.59 -19.90 37.72
C LEU A 290 -19.59 -19.29 38.71
N GLN A 291 -20.64 -18.64 38.18
CA GLN A 291 -21.68 -18.03 39.00
C GLN A 291 -22.49 -19.07 39.79
N ARG A 292 -22.80 -20.21 39.16
CA ARG A 292 -23.44 -21.36 39.87
C ARG A 292 -22.56 -21.88 40.99
N ARG A 293 -21.24 -22.03 40.76
CA ARG A 293 -20.31 -22.48 41.81
C ARG A 293 -20.23 -21.50 42.98
N VAL A 294 -20.16 -20.19 42.68
CA VAL A 294 -20.13 -19.16 43.73
C VAL A 294 -21.41 -19.15 44.53
N GLN A 295 -22.58 -19.28 43.88
CA GLN A 295 -23.87 -19.40 44.58
C GLN A 295 -24.00 -20.67 45.42
N ALA A 296 -23.57 -21.80 44.88
CA ALA A 296 -23.55 -23.07 45.62
C ALA A 296 -22.64 -22.99 46.85
N THR A 297 -21.45 -22.40 46.72
CA THR A 297 -20.52 -22.19 47.85
C THR A 297 -21.11 -21.23 48.87
N ALA A 298 -21.79 -20.17 48.49
CA ALA A 298 -22.42 -19.21 49.38
C ALA A 298 -23.60 -19.86 50.13
N ALA A 299 -24.43 -20.64 49.44
CA ALA A 299 -25.54 -21.39 50.06
C ALA A 299 -25.02 -22.42 51.07
N PHE A 300 -23.99 -23.19 50.66
CA PHE A 300 -23.33 -24.15 51.57
C PHE A 300 -22.77 -23.47 52.83
N ALA A 301 -22.10 -22.33 52.68
CA ALA A 301 -21.55 -21.57 53.82
C ALA A 301 -22.67 -21.08 54.77
N ALA A 302 -23.80 -20.65 54.21
CA ALA A 302 -24.97 -20.22 54.99
C ALA A 302 -25.58 -21.40 55.77
N ASP A 303 -25.75 -22.55 55.12
CA ASP A 303 -26.31 -23.76 55.76
C ASP A 303 -25.39 -24.26 56.88
N VAL A 304 -24.07 -24.32 56.63
CA VAL A 304 -23.08 -24.68 57.67
C VAL A 304 -23.14 -23.71 58.84
N ALA A 305 -23.23 -22.39 58.58
CA ALA A 305 -23.31 -21.37 59.64
C ALA A 305 -24.59 -21.57 60.52
N HIS A 306 -25.72 -21.92 59.88
CA HIS A 306 -26.95 -22.24 60.58
C HIS A 306 -26.86 -23.53 61.40
N GLU A 307 -26.27 -24.60 60.86
CA GLU A 307 -26.10 -25.87 61.54
C GLU A 307 -25.09 -25.81 62.69
N ILE A 308 -24.07 -24.95 62.63
CA ILE A 308 -23.16 -24.70 63.75
C ILE A 308 -23.81 -23.83 64.83
N LYS A 309 -24.58 -22.79 64.41
CA LYS A 309 -25.24 -21.86 65.37
C LYS A 309 -26.23 -22.54 66.29
N ASN A 310 -26.96 -23.53 65.76
CA ASN A 310 -27.99 -24.27 66.55
C ASN A 310 -27.41 -24.99 67.78
N PRO A 311 -26.42 -25.94 67.68
CA PRO A 311 -25.86 -26.61 68.86
C PRO A 311 -25.07 -25.62 69.73
N LEU A 312 -24.46 -24.57 69.14
CA LEU A 312 -23.73 -23.55 69.91
C LEU A 312 -24.67 -22.75 70.82
N SER A 313 -25.89 -22.46 70.35
CA SER A 313 -26.93 -21.79 71.13
C SER A 313 -27.47 -22.74 72.27
N SER A 314 -27.65 -24.00 71.94
CA SER A 314 -28.02 -25.00 72.92
C SER A 314 -26.99 -25.24 74.05
N LEU A 315 -25.72 -25.36 73.63
CA LEU A 315 -24.55 -25.41 74.54
C LEU A 315 -24.49 -24.24 75.50
N ARG A 316 -24.63 -23.00 74.90
CA ARG A 316 -24.62 -21.79 75.71
C ARG A 316 -25.74 -21.75 76.73
N SER A 317 -26.98 -22.10 76.34
CA SER A 317 -28.17 -22.15 77.23
C SER A 317 -27.99 -23.17 78.30
N ALA A 318 -27.51 -24.39 77.97
CA ALA A 318 -27.25 -25.46 78.94
C ALA A 318 -26.17 -25.04 79.93
N ALA A 319 -25.06 -24.40 79.47
CA ALA A 319 -23.97 -23.95 80.32
C ALA A 319 -24.40 -22.81 81.26
N GLU A 320 -25.20 -21.85 80.79
CA GLU A 320 -25.79 -20.81 81.64
C GLU A 320 -26.74 -21.37 82.70
N THR A 321 -27.52 -22.37 82.33
CA THR A 321 -28.52 -23.02 83.23
C THR A 321 -27.87 -23.93 84.31
N ILE A 322 -26.82 -24.65 83.96
CA ILE A 322 -26.10 -25.52 84.91
C ILE A 322 -25.58 -24.72 86.13
N SER A 323 -25.18 -23.49 85.94
CA SER A 323 -24.66 -22.64 87.01
C SER A 323 -25.73 -22.20 88.02
N LEU A 324 -26.98 -22.26 87.64
CA LEU A 324 -28.14 -21.85 88.47
C LEU A 324 -28.84 -22.99 89.20
N ILE A 325 -28.63 -24.21 88.74
CA ILE A 325 -29.32 -25.41 89.29
C ILE A 325 -28.49 -26.05 90.35
N LYS A 326 -29.10 -26.41 91.53
CA LYS A 326 -28.47 -27.08 92.64
C LYS A 326 -28.79 -28.62 92.72
N ASP A 327 -29.71 -29.09 91.85
CA ASP A 327 -30.11 -30.52 91.83
C ASP A 327 -29.09 -31.33 90.96
N PRO A 328 -28.40 -32.28 91.50
CA PRO A 328 -27.42 -33.10 90.80
C PRO A 328 -27.98 -33.87 89.60
N ALA A 329 -29.23 -34.33 89.67
CA ALA A 329 -29.87 -35.11 88.62
C ALA A 329 -30.19 -34.25 87.40
N GLN A 330 -30.55 -32.98 87.61
CA GLN A 330 -30.75 -31.98 86.52
C GLN A 330 -29.45 -31.48 85.91
N GLN A 331 -28.40 -31.29 86.73
CA GLN A 331 -27.06 -30.97 86.23
C GLN A 331 -26.52 -32.05 85.29
N GLN A 332 -26.74 -33.35 85.71
CA GLN A 332 -26.28 -34.45 84.83
C GLN A 332 -27.02 -34.52 83.51
N LYS A 333 -28.32 -34.18 83.45
CA LYS A 333 -29.08 -34.09 82.21
C LYS A 333 -28.57 -33.01 81.30
N LEU A 334 -28.27 -31.82 81.83
CA LEU A 334 -27.71 -30.73 81.06
C LEU A 334 -26.28 -30.98 80.56
N MET A 335 -25.46 -31.66 81.38
CA MET A 335 -24.12 -32.09 80.94
C MET A 335 -24.19 -33.07 79.76
N ASN A 336 -25.19 -34.04 79.81
CA ASN A 336 -25.39 -34.93 78.67
C ASN A 336 -25.83 -34.22 77.41
N VAL A 337 -26.63 -33.13 77.49
CA VAL A 337 -26.98 -32.29 76.33
C VAL A 337 -25.72 -31.61 75.79
N ILE A 338 -24.86 -31.04 76.64
CA ILE A 338 -23.62 -30.47 76.28
C ILE A 338 -22.72 -31.46 75.54
N LEU A 339 -22.50 -32.64 76.06
CA LEU A 339 -21.70 -33.72 75.47
C LEU A 339 -22.28 -34.17 74.12
N GLN A 340 -23.59 -34.23 73.99
CA GLN A 340 -24.27 -34.63 72.76
C GLN A 340 -24.12 -33.58 71.71
N ASP A 341 -24.24 -32.27 72.02
CA ASP A 341 -24.05 -31.15 71.08
C ASP A 341 -22.59 -31.02 70.64
N VAL A 342 -21.62 -31.25 71.54
CA VAL A 342 -20.18 -31.29 71.19
C VAL A 342 -19.93 -32.45 70.22
N SER A 343 -20.47 -33.65 70.46
CA SER A 343 -20.31 -34.79 69.54
C SER A 343 -20.99 -34.58 68.19
N ARG A 344 -22.06 -33.80 68.17
CA ARG A 344 -22.73 -33.39 66.94
C ARG A 344 -21.87 -32.40 66.12
N LEU A 345 -21.26 -31.41 66.79
CA LEU A 345 -20.30 -30.42 66.13
C LEU A 345 -19.08 -31.15 65.58
N ASP A 346 -18.51 -32.11 66.33
CA ASP A 346 -17.34 -32.86 65.84
C ASP A 346 -17.63 -33.65 64.56
N ARG A 347 -18.81 -34.33 64.53
CA ARG A 347 -19.26 -34.99 63.30
C ARG A 347 -19.45 -33.99 62.11
N LEU A 348 -20.11 -32.89 62.38
CA LEU A 348 -20.39 -31.88 61.35
C LEU A 348 -19.09 -31.28 60.75
N ILE A 349 -18.07 -31.06 61.59
CA ILE A 349 -16.73 -30.63 61.12
C ILE A 349 -16.05 -31.71 60.28
N THR A 350 -16.19 -32.97 60.68
CA THR A 350 -15.66 -34.12 59.95
C THR A 350 -16.34 -34.27 58.58
N ASP A 351 -17.64 -34.14 58.51
CA ASP A 351 -18.45 -34.25 57.30
C ASP A 351 -18.13 -33.13 56.33
N ILE A 352 -17.97 -31.88 56.85
CA ILE A 352 -17.54 -30.72 56.04
C ILE A 352 -16.13 -30.93 55.48
N SER A 353 -15.20 -31.43 56.29
CA SER A 353 -13.82 -31.71 55.86
C SER A 353 -13.76 -32.80 54.78
N GLN A 354 -14.60 -33.83 54.91
CA GLN A 354 -14.71 -34.88 53.89
C GLN A 354 -15.32 -34.38 52.60
N ALA A 355 -16.43 -33.63 52.66
CA ALA A 355 -17.05 -33.01 51.49
C ALA A 355 -16.07 -32.09 50.73
N SER A 356 -15.31 -31.27 51.44
CA SER A 356 -14.28 -30.40 50.84
C SER A 356 -13.14 -31.16 50.16
N ARG A 357 -12.79 -32.37 50.66
CA ARG A 357 -11.76 -33.22 50.02
C ARG A 357 -12.28 -33.89 48.75
N VAL A 358 -13.52 -34.38 48.75
CA VAL A 358 -14.12 -34.98 47.56
C VAL A 358 -14.23 -34.00 46.43
N ASP A 359 -14.61 -32.75 46.68
CA ASP A 359 -14.63 -31.68 45.66
C ASP A 359 -13.23 -31.41 45.05
N THR A 360 -12.17 -31.54 45.86
CA THR A 360 -10.80 -31.30 45.39
C THR A 360 -10.27 -32.50 44.57
N GLU A 361 -10.62 -33.70 44.92
CA GLU A 361 -10.20 -34.93 44.21
C GLU A 361 -10.92 -35.09 42.85
N ILE A 362 -12.20 -34.72 42.75
CA ILE A 362 -12.97 -34.78 41.48
C ILE A 362 -12.40 -33.79 40.45
N ILE A 363 -11.86 -32.62 40.88
CA ILE A 363 -11.28 -31.61 39.99
C ILE A 363 -9.90 -32.04 39.47
N GLY A 364 -9.20 -32.97 40.19
CA GLY A 364 -7.83 -33.41 39.85
C GLY A 364 -7.74 -34.70 39.04
N GLN A 365 -8.84 -35.41 38.80
CA GLN A 365 -8.82 -36.62 37.98
C GLN A 365 -9.26 -36.31 36.56
N ASP A 366 -8.34 -36.46 35.59
CA ASP A 366 -8.69 -36.60 34.17
C ASP A 366 -9.63 -37.83 34.05
N GLY A 367 -10.85 -37.60 33.61
CA GLY A 367 -11.85 -38.66 33.45
C GLY A 367 -11.36 -39.69 32.44
N GLU A 368 -11.08 -40.91 32.94
CA GLU A 368 -10.78 -42.05 32.10
C GLU A 368 -12.05 -42.48 31.39
N GLN A 369 -12.04 -42.53 30.06
CA GLN A 369 -13.17 -43.05 29.28
C GLN A 369 -13.27 -44.55 29.53
N ILE A 370 -14.20 -44.96 30.40
CA ILE A 370 -14.52 -46.35 30.65
C ILE A 370 -15.54 -46.81 29.61
N ASP A 371 -15.16 -47.77 28.78
CA ASP A 371 -16.09 -48.45 27.87
C ASP A 371 -17.05 -49.32 28.70
N PHE A 372 -18.32 -48.91 28.75
CA PHE A 372 -19.37 -49.57 29.52
C PHE A 372 -19.64 -51.01 29.05
N ALA A 373 -19.24 -51.37 27.83
CA ALA A 373 -19.39 -52.72 27.28
C ALA A 373 -18.43 -53.73 27.94
N THR A 374 -17.29 -53.31 28.46
CA THR A 374 -16.30 -54.18 29.14
C THR A 374 -16.54 -54.39 30.60
N LEU A 375 -17.54 -53.74 31.18
CA LEU A 375 -17.91 -53.85 32.61
C LEU A 375 -19.06 -54.81 32.84
N LEU A 376 -19.70 -55.39 31.81
CA LEU A 376 -20.87 -56.26 31.87
C LEU A 376 -20.56 -57.72 31.49
N ASP A 377 -19.31 -58.07 31.18
CA ASP A 377 -18.81 -59.47 31.09
C ASP A 377 -18.03 -59.82 32.35
#